data_44d0e76044542ebb3fb37012f1409e4b
#
_entry.id   44d0e76044542ebb3fb37012f1409e4b
#
_cell.length_a   1.000
_cell.length_b   1.000
_cell.length_c   1.000
_cell.angle_alpha   90.00
_cell.angle_beta   90.00
_cell.angle_gamma   90.00
#
_symmetry.space_group_name_H-M   'P 1'
#
loop_
_entity.id
_entity.type
_entity.pdbx_description
1 polymer ?
#
loop_
_entity_poly.entity_id
_entity_poly.type
_entity_poly.pdbx_seq_one_letter_code
_entity_poly.pdbx_strand_id
1 'polypeptide(L)'
;QRIADVVSRLVSLYPFVTVIAMFVSGILFWGAFNWSLELSNTESFCISCHVMRDNIYPEYKKSIHYQNASGVRATCPDCHVPKEWKDKVVRKIGATNELFHWMAGSINTREKFIDKRMQLAGYVWSTMEANNSLECRNCHELNYMNSAVRRHNSAHHRASQSNMTCIDCHKGIAHRLPEEYLETEHAKFEQDGTECGNCHANSSYRDEEWGW
;
A
#
# COMPACT_ATOMS: atom_id res chain seq x y z
N GLN A 1 5.96 -7.54 45.24
CA GLN A 1 7.03 -7.15 46.17
C GLN A 1 8.20 -8.12 46.08
N ARG A 2 8.05 -9.46 46.29
CA ARG A 2 9.15 -10.44 46.26
C ARG A 2 10.00 -10.45 44.98
N ILE A 3 9.40 -10.29 43.81
CA ILE A 3 10.14 -10.26 42.50
C ILE A 3 11.00 -9.01 42.43
N ALA A 4 10.47 -7.86 42.81
CA ALA A 4 11.20 -6.58 42.79
C ALA A 4 12.41 -6.63 43.75
N ASP A 5 12.25 -7.22 44.92
CA ASP A 5 13.33 -7.37 45.91
C ASP A 5 14.43 -8.32 45.42
N VAL A 6 14.06 -9.41 44.74
CA VAL A 6 15.04 -10.35 44.16
C VAL A 6 15.81 -9.66 43.01
N VAL A 7 15.11 -8.94 42.12
CA VAL A 7 15.74 -8.21 41.03
C VAL A 7 16.70 -7.15 41.57
N SER A 8 16.29 -6.35 42.56
CA SER A 8 17.14 -5.31 43.13
C SER A 8 18.42 -5.90 43.81
N ARG A 9 18.31 -7.04 44.47
CA ARG A 9 19.46 -7.74 45.03
C ARG A 9 20.41 -8.26 43.96
N LEU A 10 19.89 -8.86 42.88
CA LEU A 10 20.72 -9.34 41.76
C LEU A 10 21.45 -8.19 41.07
N VAL A 11 20.78 -7.07 40.83
CA VAL A 11 21.38 -5.87 40.24
C VAL A 11 22.50 -5.31 41.09
N SER A 12 22.31 -5.26 42.41
CA SER A 12 23.32 -4.74 43.33
C SER A 12 24.52 -5.70 43.57
N LEU A 13 24.30 -7.02 43.49
CA LEU A 13 25.37 -8.01 43.64
C LEU A 13 26.24 -8.18 42.38
N TYR A 14 25.62 -8.00 41.20
CA TYR A 14 26.29 -8.25 39.92
C TYR A 14 26.07 -7.10 38.91
N PRO A 15 26.53 -5.86 39.24
CA PRO A 15 26.24 -4.69 38.41
C PRO A 15 26.76 -4.80 36.96
N PHE A 16 27.94 -5.33 36.76
CA PHE A 16 28.52 -5.50 35.41
C PHE A 16 27.75 -6.54 34.60
N VAL A 17 27.36 -7.65 35.20
CA VAL A 17 26.55 -8.69 34.52
C VAL A 17 25.19 -8.13 34.14
N THR A 18 24.58 -7.32 35.00
CA THR A 18 23.30 -6.67 34.73
C THR A 18 23.38 -5.71 33.55
N VAL A 19 24.42 -4.87 33.51
CA VAL A 19 24.64 -3.95 32.38
C VAL A 19 24.83 -4.72 31.07
N ILE A 20 25.67 -5.74 31.07
CA ILE A 20 25.89 -6.59 29.89
C ILE A 20 24.58 -7.29 29.48
N ALA A 21 23.83 -7.83 30.40
CA ALA A 21 22.55 -8.50 30.14
C ALA A 21 21.52 -7.52 29.53
N MET A 22 21.42 -6.31 30.08
CA MET A 22 20.54 -5.27 29.50
C MET A 22 20.99 -4.86 28.08
N PHE A 23 22.30 -4.70 27.87
CA PHE A 23 22.83 -4.35 26.56
C PHE A 23 22.55 -5.45 25.52
N VAL A 24 22.84 -6.71 25.87
CA VAL A 24 22.56 -7.86 25.00
C VAL A 24 21.06 -7.98 24.74
N SER A 25 20.22 -7.82 25.77
CA SER A 25 18.76 -7.84 25.61
C SER A 25 18.28 -6.73 24.68
N GLY A 26 18.86 -5.54 24.73
CA GLY A 26 18.57 -4.44 23.83
C GLY A 26 18.90 -4.77 22.36
N ILE A 27 20.08 -5.37 22.13
CA ILE A 27 20.48 -5.83 20.78
C ILE A 27 19.53 -6.90 20.27
N LEU A 28 19.22 -7.90 21.08
CA LEU A 28 18.30 -8.98 20.69
C LEU A 28 16.89 -8.45 20.41
N PHE A 29 16.38 -7.55 21.26
CA PHE A 29 15.10 -6.91 21.07
C PHE A 29 15.08 -6.11 19.75
N TRP A 30 16.08 -5.28 19.51
CA TRP A 30 16.18 -4.48 18.29
C TRP A 30 16.26 -5.34 17.03
N GLY A 31 17.08 -6.39 17.06
CA GLY A 31 17.19 -7.35 15.98
C GLY A 31 15.88 -8.08 15.71
N ALA A 32 15.23 -8.62 16.74
CA ALA A 32 13.95 -9.31 16.63
C ALA A 32 12.83 -8.39 16.14
N PHE A 33 12.81 -7.15 16.62
CA PHE A 33 11.84 -6.15 16.20
C PHE A 33 11.98 -5.84 14.69
N ASN A 34 13.20 -5.51 14.22
CA ASN A 34 13.43 -5.24 12.81
C ASN A 34 13.16 -6.47 11.94
N TRP A 35 13.57 -7.66 12.39
CA TRP A 35 13.28 -8.89 11.68
C TRP A 35 11.76 -9.14 11.56
N SER A 36 10.98 -8.87 12.59
CA SER A 36 9.52 -8.99 12.54
C SER A 36 8.87 -8.01 11.58
N LEU A 37 9.42 -6.77 11.47
CA LEU A 37 8.98 -5.79 10.48
C LEU A 37 9.20 -6.30 9.06
N GLU A 38 10.39 -6.84 8.76
CA GLU A 38 10.69 -7.36 7.42
C GLU A 38 9.91 -8.64 7.11
N LEU A 39 9.76 -9.56 8.05
CA LEU A 39 8.94 -10.77 7.87
C LEU A 39 7.51 -10.43 7.49
N SER A 40 6.91 -9.46 8.18
CA SER A 40 5.55 -8.98 7.88
C SER A 40 5.49 -8.06 6.64
N ASN A 41 6.64 -7.78 6.01
CA ASN A 41 6.76 -6.95 4.81
C ASN A 41 7.04 -7.78 3.55
N THR A 42 6.42 -8.95 3.47
CA THR A 42 6.54 -9.86 2.33
C THR A 42 5.18 -10.07 1.67
N GLU A 43 5.17 -10.29 0.36
CA GLU A 43 3.93 -10.63 -0.36
C GLU A 43 3.28 -11.88 0.22
N SER A 44 4.07 -12.90 0.57
CA SER A 44 3.57 -14.14 1.17
C SER A 44 2.84 -13.90 2.49
N PHE A 45 3.30 -12.96 3.30
CA PHE A 45 2.60 -12.55 4.51
C PHE A 45 1.26 -11.88 4.18
N CYS A 46 1.22 -10.96 3.22
CA CYS A 46 -0.01 -10.26 2.83
C CYS A 46 -1.07 -11.24 2.29
N ILE A 47 -0.68 -12.17 1.44
CA ILE A 47 -1.61 -13.17 0.85
C ILE A 47 -1.89 -14.37 1.76
N SER A 48 -1.29 -14.44 2.94
CA SER A 48 -1.65 -15.46 3.95
C SER A 48 -3.09 -15.27 4.45
N CYS A 49 -3.60 -14.03 4.42
CA CYS A 49 -5.01 -13.75 4.69
C CYS A 49 -5.86 -14.11 3.48
N HIS A 50 -6.88 -14.98 3.68
CA HIS A 50 -7.74 -15.44 2.59
C HIS A 50 -8.45 -14.30 1.85
N VAL A 51 -8.83 -13.22 2.54
CA VAL A 51 -9.47 -12.05 1.91
C VAL A 51 -8.57 -11.42 0.85
N MET A 52 -7.27 -11.26 1.15
CA MET A 52 -6.29 -10.73 0.20
C MET A 52 -6.01 -11.72 -0.92
N ARG A 53 -5.80 -13.00 -0.57
CA ARG A 53 -5.49 -14.05 -1.53
C ARG A 53 -6.62 -14.28 -2.54
N ASP A 54 -7.87 -14.26 -2.08
CA ASP A 54 -9.02 -14.68 -2.87
C ASP A 54 -9.70 -13.52 -3.62
N ASN A 55 -9.51 -12.27 -3.17
CA ASN A 55 -10.14 -11.09 -3.79
C ASN A 55 -9.13 -10.18 -4.49
N ILE A 56 -8.07 -9.77 -3.79
CA ILE A 56 -7.14 -8.73 -4.26
C ILE A 56 -6.01 -9.30 -5.13
N TYR A 57 -5.42 -10.42 -4.70
CA TYR A 57 -4.27 -11.00 -5.39
C TYR A 57 -4.58 -11.48 -6.83
N PRO A 58 -5.77 -12.04 -7.15
CA PRO A 58 -6.12 -12.37 -8.52
C PRO A 58 -6.23 -11.15 -9.45
N GLU A 59 -6.66 -9.99 -8.92
CA GLU A 59 -6.70 -8.73 -9.68
C GLU A 59 -5.29 -8.21 -9.91
N TYR A 60 -4.47 -8.16 -8.85
CA TYR A 60 -3.08 -7.74 -8.94
C TYR A 60 -2.28 -8.56 -9.96
N LYS A 61 -2.49 -9.89 -10.03
CA LYS A 61 -1.83 -10.77 -11.01
C LYS A 61 -2.12 -10.41 -12.48
N LYS A 62 -3.17 -9.66 -12.75
CA LYS A 62 -3.50 -9.17 -14.10
C LYS A 62 -2.91 -7.81 -14.41
N SER A 63 -2.30 -7.14 -13.43
CA SER A 63 -1.75 -5.80 -13.58
C SER A 63 -0.36 -5.83 -14.24
N ILE A 64 -0.02 -4.72 -14.89
CA ILE A 64 1.32 -4.49 -15.46
C ILE A 64 2.42 -4.49 -14.39
N HIS A 65 2.08 -4.23 -13.13
CA HIS A 65 3.01 -4.27 -12.00
C HIS A 65 3.32 -5.69 -11.54
N TYR A 66 2.49 -6.65 -11.87
CA TYR A 66 2.77 -8.06 -11.64
C TYR A 66 3.64 -8.66 -12.75
N GLN A 67 3.32 -8.36 -14.00
CA GLN A 67 4.04 -8.89 -15.16
C GLN A 67 4.13 -7.84 -16.26
N ASN A 68 5.35 -7.55 -16.71
CA ASN A 68 5.61 -6.58 -17.75
C ASN A 68 6.87 -6.93 -18.57
N ALA A 69 7.10 -6.19 -19.64
CA ALA A 69 8.22 -6.43 -20.55
C ALA A 69 9.59 -6.13 -19.92
N SER A 70 9.66 -5.32 -18.86
CA SER A 70 10.94 -5.01 -18.19
C SER A 70 11.40 -6.12 -17.24
N GLY A 71 10.50 -7.03 -16.84
CA GLY A 71 10.76 -8.05 -15.83
C GLY A 71 10.85 -7.50 -14.40
N VAL A 72 10.66 -6.21 -14.18
CA VAL A 72 10.61 -5.61 -12.84
C VAL A 72 9.20 -5.75 -12.29
N ARG A 73 9.07 -6.44 -11.16
CA ARG A 73 7.80 -6.69 -10.50
C ARG A 73 7.73 -5.90 -9.19
N ALA A 74 6.67 -5.14 -9.00
CA ALA A 74 6.35 -4.51 -7.72
C ALA A 74 5.51 -5.48 -6.87
N THR A 75 5.89 -5.74 -5.64
CA THR A 75 5.12 -6.57 -4.70
C THR A 75 4.14 -5.74 -3.87
N CYS A 76 3.25 -6.40 -3.12
CA CYS A 76 2.27 -5.68 -2.28
C CYS A 76 2.93 -4.59 -1.39
N PRO A 77 4.01 -4.89 -0.64
CA PRO A 77 4.64 -3.88 0.20
C PRO A 77 5.31 -2.74 -0.59
N ASP A 78 5.72 -2.93 -1.83
CA ASP A 78 6.33 -1.86 -2.62
C ASP A 78 5.36 -0.69 -2.89
N CYS A 79 4.04 -0.97 -2.91
CA CYS A 79 2.99 0.02 -3.09
C CYS A 79 2.28 0.43 -1.78
N HIS A 80 2.27 -0.45 -0.75
CA HIS A 80 1.46 -0.26 0.45
C HIS A 80 2.25 0.02 1.72
N VAL A 81 3.58 -0.11 1.67
CA VAL A 81 4.45 0.08 2.85
C VAL A 81 5.62 0.98 2.49
N PRO A 82 5.74 2.15 3.13
CA PRO A 82 6.87 3.04 2.92
C PRO A 82 8.22 2.35 3.16
N LYS A 83 9.23 2.70 2.37
CA LYS A 83 10.59 2.16 2.54
C LYS A 83 11.31 2.76 3.74
N GLU A 84 11.05 4.04 4.03
CA GLU A 84 11.64 4.73 5.16
C GLU A 84 11.22 4.08 6.48
N TRP A 85 12.21 3.80 7.35
CA TRP A 85 12.00 3.04 8.60
C TRP A 85 10.91 3.63 9.48
N LYS A 86 10.94 4.95 9.70
CA LYS A 86 9.96 5.68 10.51
C LYS A 86 8.54 5.48 9.99
N ASP A 87 8.34 5.72 8.71
CA ASP A 87 7.02 5.65 8.07
C ASP A 87 6.53 4.21 7.97
N LYS A 88 7.44 3.26 7.75
CA LYS A 88 7.18 1.82 7.84
C LYS A 88 6.61 1.44 9.22
N VAL A 89 7.23 1.89 10.30
CA VAL A 89 6.75 1.62 11.67
C VAL A 89 5.36 2.23 11.89
N VAL A 90 5.15 3.48 11.51
CA VAL A 90 3.83 4.14 11.61
C VAL A 90 2.78 3.38 10.82
N ARG A 91 3.08 2.98 9.57
CA ARG A 91 2.17 2.17 8.75
C ARG A 91 1.84 0.82 9.40
N LYS A 92 2.83 0.15 10.00
CA LYS A 92 2.63 -1.14 10.70
C LYS A 92 1.77 -0.99 11.96
N ILE A 93 1.93 0.10 12.71
CA ILE A 93 1.05 0.40 13.84
C ILE A 93 -0.38 0.60 13.34
N GLY A 94 -0.58 1.36 12.26
CA GLY A 94 -1.90 1.52 11.64
C GLY A 94 -2.52 0.20 11.19
N ALA A 95 -1.72 -0.73 10.65
CA ALA A 95 -2.17 -2.05 10.21
C ALA A 95 -2.70 -2.94 11.35
N THR A 96 -2.35 -2.66 12.61
CA THR A 96 -2.92 -3.41 13.75
C THR A 96 -4.44 -3.22 13.86
N ASN A 97 -4.95 -2.06 13.47
CA ASN A 97 -6.38 -1.81 13.40
C ASN A 97 -7.05 -2.65 12.29
N GLU A 98 -6.41 -2.80 11.15
CA GLU A 98 -6.89 -3.65 10.05
C GLU A 98 -6.97 -5.12 10.49
N LEU A 99 -5.95 -5.59 11.21
CA LEU A 99 -5.91 -6.94 11.78
C LEU A 99 -7.02 -7.14 12.83
N PHE A 100 -7.25 -6.14 13.70
CA PHE A 100 -8.34 -6.18 14.67
C PHE A 100 -9.70 -6.31 13.98
N HIS A 101 -9.98 -5.52 12.95
CA HIS A 101 -11.22 -5.59 12.18
C HIS A 101 -11.39 -6.91 11.44
N TRP A 102 -10.30 -7.51 10.96
CA TRP A 102 -10.32 -8.84 10.38
C TRP A 102 -10.68 -9.90 11.43
N MET A 103 -10.05 -9.87 12.61
CA MET A 103 -10.35 -10.78 13.72
C MET A 103 -11.78 -10.61 14.24
N ALA A 104 -12.29 -9.38 14.26
CA ALA A 104 -13.67 -9.07 14.62
C ALA A 104 -14.70 -9.51 13.54
N GLY A 105 -14.25 -10.06 12.41
CA GLY A 105 -15.11 -10.59 11.35
C GLY A 105 -15.80 -9.53 10.49
N SER A 106 -15.33 -8.30 10.49
CA SER A 106 -15.95 -7.20 9.72
C SER A 106 -15.68 -7.26 8.22
N ILE A 107 -14.67 -8.04 7.78
CA ILE A 107 -14.29 -8.24 6.37
C ILE A 107 -13.95 -9.70 6.07
N ASN A 108 -14.47 -10.65 6.84
CA ASN A 108 -14.09 -12.05 6.76
C ASN A 108 -14.79 -12.86 5.66
N THR A 109 -15.72 -12.26 4.90
CA THR A 109 -16.34 -12.87 3.73
C THR A 109 -16.17 -11.97 2.50
N ARG A 110 -16.35 -12.56 1.30
CA ARG A 110 -16.26 -11.81 0.05
C ARG A 110 -17.30 -10.68 -0.01
N GLU A 111 -18.53 -10.96 0.41
CA GLU A 111 -19.65 -9.99 0.41
C GLU A 111 -19.30 -8.79 1.28
N LYS A 112 -18.88 -9.02 2.53
CA LYS A 112 -18.47 -7.95 3.45
C LYS A 112 -17.27 -7.17 2.94
N PHE A 113 -16.36 -7.83 2.23
CA PHE A 113 -15.23 -7.14 1.59
C PHE A 113 -15.71 -6.24 0.46
N ILE A 114 -16.60 -6.71 -0.42
CA ILE A 114 -17.14 -5.92 -1.53
C ILE A 114 -17.92 -4.71 -1.00
N ASP A 115 -18.79 -4.90 -0.01
CA ASP A 115 -19.56 -3.81 0.62
C ASP A 115 -18.65 -2.70 1.20
N LYS A 116 -17.46 -3.04 1.65
CA LYS A 116 -16.49 -2.08 2.21
C LYS A 116 -15.41 -1.63 1.24
N ARG A 117 -15.43 -2.15 0.02
CA ARG A 117 -14.33 -1.95 -0.93
C ARG A 117 -14.06 -0.47 -1.21
N MET A 118 -15.12 0.33 -1.40
CA MET A 118 -14.99 1.78 -1.62
C MET A 118 -14.34 2.48 -0.44
N GLN A 119 -14.76 2.17 0.79
CA GLN A 119 -14.19 2.72 2.01
C GLN A 119 -12.71 2.34 2.17
N LEU A 120 -12.38 1.06 1.95
CA LEU A 120 -10.99 0.56 2.04
C LEU A 120 -10.09 1.19 0.98
N ALA A 121 -10.58 1.32 -0.26
CA ALA A 121 -9.86 2.00 -1.33
C ALA A 121 -9.62 3.48 -0.98
N GLY A 122 -10.63 4.18 -0.45
CA GLY A 122 -10.53 5.57 -0.02
C GLY A 122 -9.43 5.80 1.03
N TYR A 123 -9.26 4.89 1.99
CA TYR A 123 -8.18 4.99 2.98
C TYR A 123 -6.78 4.85 2.34
N VAL A 124 -6.64 3.97 1.35
CA VAL A 124 -5.37 3.81 0.63
C VAL A 124 -5.08 5.04 -0.22
N TRP A 125 -6.06 5.51 -1.00
CA TRP A 125 -5.89 6.68 -1.85
C TRP A 125 -5.56 7.93 -1.05
N SER A 126 -6.29 8.23 0.03
CA SER A 126 -6.00 9.39 0.88
C SER A 126 -4.62 9.35 1.51
N THR A 127 -4.12 8.15 1.86
CA THR A 127 -2.76 7.98 2.36
C THR A 127 -1.73 8.28 1.27
N MET A 128 -1.94 7.77 0.05
CA MET A 128 -1.05 8.01 -1.07
C MET A 128 -1.09 9.47 -1.57
N GLU A 129 -2.25 10.12 -1.50
CA GLU A 129 -2.39 11.56 -1.75
C GLU A 129 -1.59 12.37 -0.72
N ALA A 130 -1.78 12.07 0.58
CA ALA A 130 -1.12 12.79 1.67
C ALA A 130 0.41 12.69 1.66
N ASN A 131 0.97 11.57 1.18
CA ASN A 131 2.42 11.36 1.09
C ASN A 131 2.99 11.65 -0.31
N ASN A 132 2.20 12.27 -1.20
CA ASN A 132 2.58 12.59 -2.57
C ASN A 132 2.95 11.34 -3.37
N SER A 133 2.23 10.24 -3.19
CA SER A 133 2.45 8.94 -3.85
C SER A 133 3.92 8.47 -3.74
N LEU A 134 4.47 8.55 -2.54
CA LEU A 134 5.87 8.26 -2.24
C LEU A 134 6.27 6.87 -2.74
N GLU A 135 5.42 5.87 -2.57
CA GLU A 135 5.67 4.49 -2.97
C GLU A 135 5.87 4.36 -4.48
N CYS A 136 5.08 5.08 -5.28
CA CYS A 136 5.22 5.13 -6.74
C CYS A 136 6.57 5.74 -7.15
N ARG A 137 6.98 6.80 -6.45
CA ARG A 137 8.22 7.54 -6.71
C ARG A 137 9.48 6.75 -6.35
N ASN A 138 9.38 5.64 -5.63
CA ASN A 138 10.50 4.73 -5.39
C ASN A 138 11.00 4.05 -6.67
N CYS A 139 10.17 3.97 -7.71
CA CYS A 139 10.50 3.35 -9.00
C CYS A 139 10.25 4.29 -10.18
N HIS A 140 9.28 5.21 -10.05
CA HIS A 140 8.89 6.13 -11.12
C HIS A 140 9.37 7.55 -10.82
N GLU A 141 10.17 8.11 -11.71
CA GLU A 141 10.55 9.51 -11.67
C GLU A 141 10.05 10.23 -12.91
N LEU A 142 9.19 11.24 -12.71
CA LEU A 142 8.50 11.95 -13.80
C LEU A 142 9.47 12.56 -14.83
N ASN A 143 10.63 13.02 -14.39
CA ASN A 143 11.61 13.65 -15.27
C ASN A 143 12.21 12.67 -16.32
N TYR A 144 12.20 11.37 -16.01
CA TYR A 144 12.74 10.32 -16.88
C TYR A 144 11.65 9.47 -17.54
N MET A 145 10.37 9.76 -17.27
CA MET A 145 9.25 9.08 -17.91
C MET A 145 9.03 9.65 -19.32
N ASN A 146 9.69 9.06 -20.31
CA ASN A 146 9.43 9.41 -21.71
C ASN A 146 8.43 8.42 -22.31
N SER A 147 7.23 8.91 -22.60
CA SER A 147 6.23 8.14 -23.32
C SER A 147 6.25 8.53 -24.80
N ALA A 148 6.26 7.52 -25.69
CA ALA A 148 6.07 7.74 -27.12
C ALA A 148 4.70 8.36 -27.44
N VAL A 149 3.76 8.31 -26.49
CA VAL A 149 2.42 8.89 -26.64
C VAL A 149 2.44 10.35 -26.17
N ARG A 150 2.35 11.28 -27.11
CA ARG A 150 2.36 12.74 -26.84
C ARG A 150 1.35 13.16 -25.77
N ARG A 151 0.17 12.53 -25.70
CA ARG A 151 -0.88 12.82 -24.72
C ARG A 151 -0.42 12.48 -23.30
N HIS A 152 0.25 11.36 -23.08
CA HIS A 152 0.78 10.99 -21.76
C HIS A 152 1.83 11.99 -21.28
N ASN A 153 2.72 12.43 -22.15
CA ASN A 153 3.71 13.45 -21.80
C ASN A 153 3.05 14.77 -21.40
N SER A 154 2.03 15.22 -22.12
CA SER A 154 1.31 16.45 -21.77
C SER A 154 0.51 16.33 -20.47
N ALA A 155 -0.05 15.16 -20.15
CA ALA A 155 -0.73 14.91 -18.89
C ALA A 155 0.23 14.94 -17.70
N HIS A 156 1.37 14.24 -17.79
CA HIS A 156 2.40 14.27 -16.76
C HIS A 156 3.03 15.65 -16.57
N HIS A 157 3.22 16.41 -17.65
CA HIS A 157 3.68 17.78 -17.57
C HIS A 157 2.67 18.68 -16.84
N ARG A 158 1.36 18.56 -17.12
CA ARG A 158 0.32 19.30 -16.38
C ARG A 158 0.30 18.90 -14.90
N ALA A 159 0.36 17.59 -14.60
CA ALA A 159 0.39 17.08 -13.23
C ALA A 159 1.57 17.65 -12.44
N SER A 160 2.76 17.74 -13.04
CA SER A 160 3.93 18.32 -12.41
C SER A 160 3.80 19.80 -12.06
N GLN A 161 2.95 20.53 -12.79
CA GLN A 161 2.69 21.96 -12.56
C GLN A 161 1.53 22.24 -11.59
N SER A 162 0.64 21.26 -11.38
CA SER A 162 -0.62 21.40 -10.63
C SER A 162 -0.62 20.76 -9.26
N ASN A 163 0.52 20.36 -8.73
CA ASN A 163 0.65 19.68 -7.43
C ASN A 163 -0.21 18.39 -7.32
N MET A 164 -0.54 17.76 -8.45
CA MET A 164 -1.25 16.48 -8.47
C MET A 164 -0.31 15.33 -8.12
N THR A 165 -0.84 14.36 -7.39
CA THR A 165 -0.13 13.15 -7.05
C THR A 165 -0.35 12.06 -8.11
N CYS A 166 0.46 10.99 -8.10
CA CYS A 166 0.28 9.91 -9.07
C CYS A 166 -1.09 9.23 -8.90
N ILE A 167 -1.52 9.05 -7.64
CA ILE A 167 -2.77 8.34 -7.35
C ILE A 167 -4.02 9.14 -7.75
N ASP A 168 -3.94 10.45 -7.93
CA ASP A 168 -5.08 11.24 -8.40
C ASP A 168 -5.61 10.74 -9.76
N CYS A 169 -4.70 10.29 -10.62
CA CYS A 169 -5.04 9.77 -11.94
C CYS A 169 -4.93 8.24 -12.05
N HIS A 170 -4.11 7.60 -11.21
CA HIS A 170 -3.76 6.18 -11.35
C HIS A 170 -4.42 5.26 -10.30
N LYS A 171 -5.65 5.56 -9.87
CA LYS A 171 -6.35 4.81 -8.81
C LYS A 171 -6.57 3.33 -9.12
N GLY A 172 -6.76 2.94 -10.36
CA GLY A 172 -7.05 1.56 -10.79
C GLY A 172 -5.84 0.74 -11.21
N ILE A 173 -4.60 1.16 -10.92
CA ILE A 173 -3.39 0.64 -11.57
C ILE A 173 -3.02 -0.82 -11.22
N ALA A 174 -3.45 -1.33 -10.07
CA ALA A 174 -3.13 -2.68 -9.62
C ALA A 174 -4.36 -3.51 -9.20
N HIS A 175 -5.47 -2.85 -8.94
CA HIS A 175 -6.71 -3.48 -8.50
C HIS A 175 -7.89 -2.86 -9.24
N ARG A 176 -8.95 -3.63 -9.40
CA ARG A 176 -10.20 -3.09 -9.98
C ARG A 176 -10.70 -1.95 -9.12
N LEU A 177 -11.15 -0.90 -9.79
CA LEU A 177 -11.86 0.18 -9.11
C LEU A 177 -13.17 -0.34 -8.51
N PRO A 178 -13.61 0.18 -7.35
CA PRO A 178 -14.95 -0.08 -6.85
C PRO A 178 -16.00 0.38 -7.86
N GLU A 179 -17.07 -0.39 -8.06
CA GLU A 179 -18.15 -0.04 -8.99
C GLU A 179 -18.76 1.33 -8.64
N GLU A 180 -19.03 1.56 -7.36
CA GLU A 180 -19.52 2.84 -6.84
C GLU A 180 -18.62 4.03 -7.24
N TYR A 181 -17.29 3.85 -7.25
CA TYR A 181 -16.36 4.89 -7.69
C TYR A 181 -16.52 5.19 -9.18
N LEU A 182 -16.61 4.18 -10.02
CA LEU A 182 -16.77 4.35 -11.45
C LEU A 182 -18.07 5.08 -11.80
N GLU A 183 -19.17 4.68 -11.19
CA GLU A 183 -20.47 5.33 -11.38
C GLU A 183 -20.44 6.81 -10.96
N THR A 184 -19.88 7.08 -9.77
CA THR A 184 -19.81 8.43 -9.21
C THR A 184 -18.91 9.35 -10.03
N GLU A 185 -17.75 8.89 -10.45
CA GLU A 185 -16.80 9.71 -11.21
C GLU A 185 -17.31 9.94 -12.66
N HIS A 186 -17.89 8.94 -13.29
CA HIS A 186 -18.49 9.12 -14.61
C HIS A 186 -19.66 10.13 -14.57
N ALA A 187 -20.52 10.04 -13.56
CA ALA A 187 -21.61 11.01 -13.39
C ALA A 187 -21.10 12.45 -13.20
N LYS A 188 -19.99 12.66 -12.49
CA LYS A 188 -19.35 13.97 -12.37
C LYS A 188 -18.80 14.46 -13.72
N PHE A 189 -18.11 13.60 -14.46
CA PHE A 189 -17.55 13.96 -15.76
C PHE A 189 -18.62 14.31 -16.77
N GLU A 190 -19.77 13.62 -16.75
CA GLU A 190 -20.93 13.97 -17.56
C GLU A 190 -21.50 15.35 -17.18
N GLN A 191 -21.61 15.65 -15.88
CA GLN A 191 -22.09 16.95 -15.39
C GLN A 191 -21.13 18.09 -15.73
N ASP A 192 -19.84 17.86 -15.63
CA ASP A 192 -18.80 18.86 -15.91
C ASP A 192 -18.51 19.02 -17.42
N GLY A 193 -19.16 18.24 -18.27
CA GLY A 193 -18.94 18.24 -19.71
C GLY A 193 -17.54 17.77 -20.13
N THR A 194 -16.91 16.94 -19.29
CA THR A 194 -15.58 16.39 -19.58
C THR A 194 -15.65 15.43 -20.76
N GLU A 195 -14.90 15.71 -21.83
CA GLU A 195 -14.83 14.81 -22.98
C GLU A 195 -14.18 13.48 -22.61
N CYS A 196 -14.85 12.36 -22.92
CA CYS A 196 -14.36 11.00 -22.67
C CYS A 196 -12.94 10.77 -23.25
N GLY A 197 -12.63 11.40 -24.37
CA GLY A 197 -11.32 11.35 -24.99
C GLY A 197 -10.17 11.98 -24.20
N ASN A 198 -10.45 12.72 -23.11
CA ASN A 198 -9.41 13.25 -22.24
C ASN A 198 -8.76 12.18 -21.35
N CYS A 199 -9.51 11.14 -21.01
CA CYS A 199 -9.06 10.03 -20.21
C CYS A 199 -8.90 8.75 -21.04
N HIS A 200 -9.82 8.48 -21.97
CA HIS A 200 -9.81 7.31 -22.84
C HIS A 200 -9.16 7.65 -24.19
N ALA A 201 -8.01 7.05 -24.47
CA ALA A 201 -7.24 7.33 -25.69
C ALA A 201 -7.91 6.85 -26.98
N ASN A 202 -8.79 5.84 -26.89
CA ASN A 202 -9.60 5.33 -28.00
C ASN A 202 -11.02 5.09 -27.48
N SER A 203 -12.00 5.74 -28.09
CA SER A 203 -13.42 5.58 -27.79
C SER A 203 -14.00 4.20 -28.19
N SER A 204 -13.18 3.30 -28.70
CA SER A 204 -13.53 1.89 -28.93
C SER A 204 -13.26 1.03 -27.69
N TYR A 205 -13.74 1.46 -26.55
CA TYR A 205 -13.74 0.66 -25.35
C TYR A 205 -14.69 -0.53 -25.56
N ARG A 206 -14.11 -1.71 -25.72
CA ARG A 206 -14.89 -2.95 -25.67
C ARG A 206 -14.92 -3.42 -24.23
N ASP A 207 -16.13 -3.63 -23.69
CA ASP A 207 -16.38 -4.12 -22.34
C ASP A 207 -15.79 -5.51 -22.04
N GLU A 208 -15.10 -6.15 -22.97
CA GLU A 208 -14.72 -7.56 -22.89
C GLU A 208 -13.27 -7.85 -22.52
N GLU A 209 -12.35 -6.88 -22.48
CA GLU A 209 -10.95 -7.18 -22.16
C GLU A 209 -10.30 -6.10 -21.32
N TRP A 210 -10.50 -6.15 -20.00
CA TRP A 210 -9.53 -5.63 -19.07
C TRP A 210 -8.31 -6.54 -19.04
N GLY A 211 -7.58 -6.60 -20.14
CA GLY A 211 -6.24 -7.07 -20.20
C GLY A 211 -5.32 -5.95 -19.74
N TRP A 212 -4.99 -5.95 -18.47
CA TRP A 212 -3.87 -5.19 -17.97
C TRP A 212 -2.60 -5.91 -18.35
#